data_9996e37a0992d7b9533f137d20e9e6bb
#
_entry.id   9996e37a0992d7b9533f137d20e9e6bb
#
_cell.length_a   1.000
_cell.length_b   1.000
_cell.length_c   1.000
_cell.angle_alpha   90.00
_cell.angle_beta   90.00
_cell.angle_gamma   90.00
#
_symmetry.space_group_name_H-M   'P 1'
#
loop_
_entity.id
_entity.type
_entity.pdbx_description
1 polymer ?
#
loop_
_entity_poly.entity_id
_entity_poly.type
_entity_poly.pdbx_seq_one_letter_code
_entity_poly.pdbx_strand_id
1 'polypeptide(L)'
;AHVDAGKTTLSESMLYLSGRIRQQGRVDHGNAYLDTYELERERGITIFSKQAELVSGELQITLLDTPGHVDFSAEMERTLRVLDYAILVINGADGVQGHTETLWKLLKQYRIPVFLFVNKMDQNGTDAKKLLKELRAKLSGSCIRFGEAEDSEEFLENVAMAEEQVLESYLEHGTIDREEISRLIGERKLFPCYFGSALKNAGVEELLGGLERYTEEKTYPDVFGAKVYKIARDPQGNRLTYL
;
A
#
# COMPACT_ATOMS: atom_id res chain seq x y z
N ALA A 1 8.13 -2.32 1.89
CA ALA A 1 8.93 -1.97 0.71
C ALA A 1 10.41 -2.08 1.01
N HIS A 2 11.22 -2.35 0.00
CA HIS A 2 12.67 -2.24 0.09
C HIS A 2 13.11 -0.78 0.34
N VAL A 3 14.34 -0.60 0.83
CA VAL A 3 14.97 0.73 0.95
C VAL A 3 14.93 1.41 -0.42
N ASP A 4 14.75 2.72 -0.45
CA ASP A 4 14.68 3.54 -1.66
C ASP A 4 13.57 3.20 -2.68
N ALA A 5 12.61 2.33 -2.34
CA ALA A 5 11.46 2.08 -3.20
C ALA A 5 10.50 3.29 -3.29
N GLY A 6 10.68 4.30 -2.43
CA GLY A 6 9.89 5.55 -2.42
C GLY A 6 8.63 5.49 -1.59
N LYS A 7 8.65 4.78 -0.44
CA LYS A 7 7.52 4.73 0.52
C LYS A 7 7.08 6.10 0.98
N THR A 8 8.00 6.84 1.61
CA THR A 8 7.72 8.19 2.12
C THR A 8 7.31 9.14 1.00
N THR A 9 7.90 9.01 -0.20
CA THR A 9 7.49 9.79 -1.38
C THR A 9 6.05 9.47 -1.79
N LEU A 10 5.64 8.20 -1.74
CA LEU A 10 4.25 7.81 -2.02
C LEU A 10 3.32 8.36 -0.94
N SER A 11 3.69 8.24 0.33
CA SER A 11 2.92 8.80 1.45
C SER A 11 2.73 10.32 1.31
N GLU A 12 3.78 11.06 0.96
CA GLU A 12 3.73 12.50 0.67
C GLU A 12 2.81 12.82 -0.53
N SER A 13 2.89 12.02 -1.60
CA SER A 13 2.03 12.17 -2.76
C SER A 13 0.56 11.97 -2.41
N MET A 14 0.23 10.92 -1.64
CA MET A 14 -1.14 10.66 -1.17
C MET A 14 -1.66 11.80 -0.30
N LEU A 15 -0.86 12.34 0.63
CA LEU A 15 -1.21 13.47 1.47
C LEU A 15 -1.42 14.75 0.66
N TYR A 16 -0.62 14.96 -0.38
CA TYR A 16 -0.75 16.11 -1.27
C TYR A 16 -2.02 16.03 -2.12
N LEU A 17 -2.26 14.89 -2.78
CA LEU A 17 -3.43 14.69 -3.65
C LEU A 17 -4.75 14.69 -2.87
N SER A 18 -4.75 14.22 -1.61
CA SER A 18 -5.91 14.34 -0.73
C SER A 18 -6.14 15.75 -0.17
N GLY A 19 -5.26 16.71 -0.49
CA GLY A 19 -5.34 18.10 0.02
C GLY A 19 -4.95 18.25 1.49
N ARG A 20 -4.42 17.22 2.15
CA ARG A 20 -3.99 17.27 3.54
C ARG A 20 -2.79 18.20 3.73
N ILE A 21 -1.89 18.22 2.74
CA ILE A 21 -0.74 19.12 2.67
C ILE A 21 -0.83 19.98 1.40
N ARG A 22 -0.38 21.24 1.48
CA ARG A 22 -0.46 22.20 0.37
C ARG A 22 0.65 22.01 -0.67
N GLN A 23 1.73 21.38 -0.30
CA GLN A 23 2.90 21.12 -1.13
C GLN A 23 3.48 19.78 -0.79
N GLN A 24 3.76 18.98 -1.81
CA GLN A 24 4.40 17.67 -1.64
C GLN A 24 5.83 17.87 -1.12
N GLY A 25 6.14 17.27 0.03
CA GLY A 25 7.48 17.23 0.56
C GLY A 25 8.39 16.29 -0.23
N ARG A 26 9.69 16.50 -0.13
CA ARG A 26 10.72 15.68 -0.78
C ARG A 26 11.72 15.19 0.26
N VAL A 27 11.94 13.89 0.28
CA VAL A 27 12.89 13.24 1.20
C VAL A 27 14.33 13.72 0.92
N ASP A 28 14.70 13.84 -0.37
CA ASP A 28 16.02 14.32 -0.81
C ASP A 28 16.30 15.80 -0.48
N HIS A 29 15.25 16.61 -0.25
CA HIS A 29 15.37 17.99 0.20
C HIS A 29 15.20 18.13 1.72
N GLY A 30 14.92 17.06 2.46
CA GLY A 30 14.72 17.07 3.91
C GLY A 30 13.50 17.85 4.39
N ASN A 31 12.51 18.09 3.49
CA ASN A 31 11.28 18.83 3.80
C ASN A 31 10.01 17.99 3.72
N ALA A 32 10.13 16.67 3.75
CA ALA A 32 8.98 15.77 3.81
C ALA A 32 8.19 15.97 5.11
N TYR A 33 6.87 16.05 5.00
CA TYR A 33 5.95 16.24 6.13
C TYR A 33 6.09 15.16 7.20
N LEU A 34 6.31 13.93 6.75
CA LEU A 34 6.50 12.77 7.62
C LEU A 34 7.90 12.71 8.24
N ASP A 35 8.94 13.30 7.66
CA ASP A 35 10.30 13.25 8.18
C ASP A 35 10.53 14.30 9.27
N THR A 36 10.10 14.00 10.49
CA THR A 36 10.14 14.92 11.65
C THR A 36 11.45 14.84 12.43
N TYR A 37 12.19 13.72 12.36
CA TYR A 37 13.42 13.51 13.09
C TYR A 37 14.66 13.89 12.28
N GLU A 38 15.57 14.66 12.88
CA GLU A 38 16.82 15.14 12.24
C GLU A 38 17.68 13.97 11.72
N LEU A 39 17.81 12.91 12.49
CA LEU A 39 18.58 11.71 12.10
C LEU A 39 18.00 10.98 10.88
N GLU A 40 16.68 10.99 10.70
CA GLU A 40 16.01 10.42 9.52
C GLU A 40 16.24 11.30 8.29
N ARG A 41 16.21 12.62 8.46
CA ARG A 41 16.50 13.61 7.40
C ARG A 41 17.93 13.50 6.92
N GLU A 42 18.90 13.40 7.85
CA GLU A 42 20.32 13.27 7.52
C GLU A 42 20.63 11.96 6.77
N ARG A 43 19.96 10.88 7.13
CA ARG A 43 20.18 9.56 6.52
C ARG A 43 19.26 9.23 5.35
N GLY A 44 18.20 10.01 5.12
CA GLY A 44 17.19 9.76 4.10
C GLY A 44 16.41 8.45 4.30
N ILE A 45 16.29 7.96 5.55
CA ILE A 45 15.60 6.70 5.88
C ILE A 45 14.60 6.90 7.01
N THR A 46 13.47 6.19 6.94
CA THR A 46 12.50 6.12 8.04
C THR A 46 12.97 5.12 9.09
N ILE A 47 13.09 5.56 10.34
CA ILE A 47 13.50 4.74 11.50
C ILE A 47 12.29 4.35 12.34
N PHE A 48 11.37 5.28 12.55
CA PHE A 48 10.15 5.08 13.34
C PHE A 48 8.92 5.14 12.46
N SER A 49 7.93 4.28 12.74
CA SER A 49 6.63 4.36 12.08
C SER A 49 5.96 5.69 12.36
N LYS A 50 5.46 6.35 11.32
CA LYS A 50 4.81 7.65 11.39
C LYS A 50 3.36 7.53 10.95
N GLN A 51 2.52 8.36 11.56
CA GLN A 51 1.10 8.37 11.32
C GLN A 51 0.68 9.69 10.68
N ALA A 52 -0.18 9.59 9.68
CA ALA A 52 -0.88 10.74 9.10
C ALA A 52 -2.31 10.32 8.73
N GLU A 53 -3.22 11.28 8.83
CA GLU A 53 -4.61 11.09 8.43
C GLU A 53 -4.86 11.81 7.11
N LEU A 54 -5.57 11.16 6.22
CA LEU A 54 -6.03 11.73 4.95
C LEU A 54 -7.43 11.22 4.63
N VAL A 55 -8.13 11.95 3.76
CA VAL A 55 -9.45 11.59 3.27
C VAL A 55 -9.40 11.48 1.76
N SER A 56 -9.93 10.41 1.19
CA SER A 56 -10.10 10.22 -0.24
C SER A 56 -11.56 9.85 -0.50
N GLY A 57 -12.31 10.77 -1.14
CA GLY A 57 -13.75 10.62 -1.27
C GLY A 57 -14.43 10.48 0.10
N GLU A 58 -15.10 9.36 0.32
CA GLU A 58 -15.74 9.03 1.60
C GLU A 58 -14.84 8.22 2.54
N LEU A 59 -13.70 7.74 2.05
CA LEU A 59 -12.77 6.91 2.82
C LEU A 59 -11.85 7.76 3.69
N GLN A 60 -11.88 7.54 5.01
CA GLN A 60 -10.91 8.08 5.95
C GLN A 60 -9.76 7.09 6.14
N ILE A 61 -8.54 7.52 5.85
CA ILE A 61 -7.34 6.68 5.90
C ILE A 61 -6.41 7.16 7.01
N THR A 62 -6.06 6.28 7.93
CA THR A 62 -4.91 6.46 8.83
C THR A 62 -3.70 5.78 8.20
N LEU A 63 -2.84 6.59 7.59
CA LEU A 63 -1.63 6.12 6.93
C LEU A 63 -0.51 5.91 7.96
N LEU A 64 0.09 4.73 7.96
CA LEU A 64 1.26 4.38 8.76
C LEU A 64 2.47 4.18 7.84
N ASP A 65 3.36 5.17 7.76
CA ASP A 65 4.64 5.02 7.06
C ASP A 65 5.60 4.21 7.92
N THR A 66 6.10 3.10 7.40
CA THR A 66 6.88 2.11 8.14
C THR A 66 8.34 2.10 7.69
N PRO A 67 9.30 1.79 8.60
CA PRO A 67 10.69 1.62 8.21
C PRO A 67 10.86 0.58 7.09
N GLY A 68 11.73 0.87 6.13
CA GLY A 68 12.05 -0.03 5.01
C GLY A 68 13.32 -0.84 5.20
N HIS A 69 14.12 -0.52 6.20
CA HIS A 69 15.39 -1.19 6.45
C HIS A 69 15.21 -2.42 7.36
N VAL A 70 15.96 -3.49 7.07
CA VAL A 70 15.86 -4.75 7.80
C VAL A 70 16.21 -4.61 9.30
N ASP A 71 17.06 -3.67 9.66
CA ASP A 71 17.45 -3.40 11.06
C ASP A 71 16.28 -2.89 11.92
N PHE A 72 15.22 -2.38 11.29
CA PHE A 72 14.03 -1.88 11.97
C PHE A 72 12.83 -2.83 11.84
N SER A 73 13.07 -4.11 11.58
CA SER A 73 12.02 -5.14 11.38
C SER A 73 11.06 -5.25 12.56
N ALA A 74 11.54 -5.07 13.79
CA ALA A 74 10.71 -5.14 15.00
C ALA A 74 9.69 -4.00 15.06
N GLU A 75 10.06 -2.79 14.62
CA GLU A 75 9.12 -1.64 14.56
C GLU A 75 8.07 -1.86 13.46
N MET A 76 8.49 -2.35 12.30
CA MET A 76 7.60 -2.72 11.23
C MET A 76 6.61 -3.81 11.68
N GLU A 77 7.09 -4.88 12.33
CA GLU A 77 6.24 -5.99 12.76
C GLU A 77 5.18 -5.57 13.79
N ARG A 78 5.49 -4.63 14.67
CA ARG A 78 4.49 -4.03 15.58
C ARG A 78 3.38 -3.35 14.81
N THR A 79 3.74 -2.59 13.78
CA THR A 79 2.79 -1.88 12.92
C THR A 79 1.90 -2.85 12.14
N LEU A 80 2.46 -3.97 11.62
CA LEU A 80 1.67 -4.98 10.90
C LEU A 80 0.47 -5.51 11.70
N ARG A 81 0.56 -5.53 13.03
CA ARG A 81 -0.51 -6.07 13.91
C ARG A 81 -1.76 -5.19 13.99
N VAL A 82 -1.70 -3.98 13.47
CA VAL A 82 -2.81 -3.00 13.53
C VAL A 82 -3.25 -2.52 12.15
N LEU A 83 -2.65 -3.04 11.08
CA LEU A 83 -3.05 -2.70 9.72
C LEU A 83 -4.33 -3.43 9.31
N ASP A 84 -5.23 -2.70 8.67
CA ASP A 84 -6.37 -3.27 7.95
C ASP A 84 -5.94 -3.69 6.55
N TYR A 85 -5.17 -2.85 5.88
CA TYR A 85 -4.60 -3.06 4.55
C TYR A 85 -3.15 -2.63 4.50
N ALA A 86 -2.39 -3.15 3.54
CA ALA A 86 -1.02 -2.73 3.30
C ALA A 86 -0.82 -2.31 1.84
N ILE A 87 -0.07 -1.23 1.63
CA ILE A 87 0.45 -0.86 0.32
C ILE A 87 1.90 -1.33 0.25
N LEU A 88 2.18 -2.32 -0.58
CA LEU A 88 3.54 -2.82 -0.81
C LEU A 88 4.15 -2.06 -1.99
N VAL A 89 5.08 -1.15 -1.69
CA VAL A 89 5.76 -0.34 -2.70
C VAL A 89 6.97 -1.08 -3.27
N ILE A 90 7.05 -1.16 -4.59
CA ILE A 90 8.11 -1.85 -5.34
C ILE A 90 8.77 -0.84 -6.28
N ASN A 91 10.11 -0.82 -6.33
CA ASN A 91 10.83 0.00 -7.29
C ASN A 91 10.75 -0.65 -8.68
N GLY A 92 10.20 0.05 -9.68
CA GLY A 92 10.03 -0.45 -11.04
C GLY A 92 11.35 -0.74 -11.77
N ALA A 93 12.43 -0.06 -11.42
CA ALA A 93 13.75 -0.32 -12.01
C ALA A 93 14.39 -1.60 -11.48
N ASP A 94 14.15 -1.94 -10.19
CA ASP A 94 14.79 -3.07 -9.51
C ASP A 94 13.90 -4.33 -9.48
N GLY A 95 12.58 -4.17 -9.68
CA GLY A 95 11.61 -5.25 -9.59
C GLY A 95 11.46 -5.83 -8.18
N VAL A 96 11.09 -7.11 -8.09
CA VAL A 96 10.89 -7.82 -6.83
C VAL A 96 12.21 -8.30 -6.26
N GLN A 97 12.62 -7.71 -5.15
CA GLN A 97 13.86 -8.04 -4.43
C GLN A 97 13.60 -8.99 -3.25
N GLY A 98 14.65 -9.64 -2.73
CA GLY A 98 14.54 -10.59 -1.62
C GLY A 98 13.86 -10.04 -0.36
N HIS A 99 14.11 -8.76 -0.04
CA HIS A 99 13.40 -8.11 1.08
C HIS A 99 11.90 -7.94 0.80
N THR A 100 11.51 -7.66 -0.44
CA THR A 100 10.10 -7.60 -0.86
C THR A 100 9.40 -8.96 -0.65
N GLU A 101 10.08 -10.06 -1.00
CA GLU A 101 9.55 -11.41 -0.76
C GLU A 101 9.41 -11.73 0.73
N THR A 102 10.36 -11.25 1.56
CA THR A 102 10.27 -11.40 3.02
C THR A 102 9.06 -10.66 3.58
N LEU A 103 8.85 -9.41 3.16
CA LEU A 103 7.67 -8.63 3.54
C LEU A 103 6.37 -9.29 3.07
N TRP A 104 6.35 -9.81 1.85
CA TRP A 104 5.21 -10.55 1.31
C TRP A 104 4.82 -11.73 2.18
N LYS A 105 5.82 -12.52 2.62
CA LYS A 105 5.60 -13.66 3.54
C LYS A 105 5.04 -13.20 4.89
N LEU A 106 5.56 -12.10 5.46
CA LEU A 106 5.05 -11.52 6.69
C LEU A 106 3.60 -11.04 6.54
N LEU A 107 3.27 -10.30 5.47
CA LEU A 107 1.91 -9.87 5.19
C LEU A 107 0.95 -11.05 5.02
N LYS A 108 1.42 -12.17 4.44
CA LYS A 108 0.65 -13.41 4.36
C LYS A 108 0.45 -14.04 5.73
N GLN A 109 1.47 -14.10 6.57
CA GLN A 109 1.40 -14.64 7.93
C GLN A 109 0.40 -13.88 8.80
N TYR A 110 0.38 -12.55 8.70
CA TYR A 110 -0.57 -11.68 9.42
C TYR A 110 -1.94 -11.56 8.73
N ARG A 111 -2.14 -12.21 7.58
CA ARG A 111 -3.37 -12.17 6.77
C ARG A 111 -3.81 -10.77 6.38
N ILE A 112 -2.87 -9.86 6.15
CA ILE A 112 -3.16 -8.48 5.77
C ILE A 112 -3.39 -8.42 4.27
N PRO A 113 -4.55 -7.90 3.79
CA PRO A 113 -4.80 -7.61 2.38
C PRO A 113 -3.77 -6.62 1.82
N VAL A 114 -3.37 -6.79 0.55
CA VAL A 114 -2.25 -6.04 -0.02
C VAL A 114 -2.63 -5.42 -1.36
N PHE A 115 -2.43 -4.11 -1.46
CA PHE A 115 -2.32 -3.38 -2.71
C PHE A 115 -0.83 -3.24 -3.07
N LEU A 116 -0.48 -3.40 -4.34
CA LEU A 116 0.88 -3.20 -4.81
C LEU A 116 0.99 -1.89 -5.58
N PHE A 117 2.01 -1.10 -5.28
CA PHE A 117 2.33 0.10 -6.05
C PHE A 117 3.74 -0.03 -6.62
N VAL A 118 3.84 -0.21 -7.94
CA VAL A 118 5.11 -0.25 -8.67
C VAL A 118 5.49 1.19 -9.01
N ASN A 119 6.42 1.71 -8.22
CA ASN A 119 6.86 3.10 -8.23
C ASN A 119 8.03 3.32 -9.19
N LYS A 120 8.31 4.59 -9.49
CA LYS A 120 9.43 5.02 -10.35
C LYS A 120 9.32 4.52 -11.79
N MET A 121 8.10 4.37 -12.31
CA MET A 121 7.85 3.96 -13.69
C MET A 121 8.31 5.00 -14.73
N ASP A 122 8.70 6.17 -14.29
CA ASP A 122 9.31 7.23 -15.09
C ASP A 122 10.80 7.03 -15.38
N GLN A 123 11.41 6.02 -14.77
CA GLN A 123 12.82 5.67 -15.01
C GLN A 123 12.98 4.89 -16.32
N ASN A 124 14.09 5.13 -17.01
CA ASN A 124 14.40 4.43 -18.25
C ASN A 124 14.54 2.91 -18.04
N GLY A 125 13.94 2.14 -18.94
CA GLY A 125 14.02 0.67 -18.93
C GLY A 125 12.93 -0.01 -18.09
N THR A 126 12.02 0.74 -17.45
CA THR A 126 10.85 0.18 -16.77
C THR A 126 9.80 -0.27 -17.79
N ASP A 127 9.20 -1.44 -17.57
CA ASP A 127 8.16 -2.03 -18.41
C ASP A 127 7.09 -2.68 -17.52
N ALA A 128 5.90 -2.10 -17.54
CA ALA A 128 4.79 -2.56 -16.70
C ALA A 128 4.38 -4.01 -16.97
N LYS A 129 4.43 -4.47 -18.23
CA LYS A 129 4.08 -5.85 -18.60
C LYS A 129 5.08 -6.86 -18.05
N LYS A 130 6.39 -6.54 -18.18
CA LYS A 130 7.46 -7.38 -17.61
C LYS A 130 7.39 -7.43 -16.09
N LEU A 131 7.18 -6.27 -15.44
CA LEU A 131 7.05 -6.17 -14.00
C LEU A 131 5.82 -6.93 -13.49
N LEU A 132 4.66 -6.82 -14.15
CA LEU A 132 3.48 -7.60 -13.78
C LEU A 132 3.74 -9.12 -13.88
N LYS A 133 4.44 -9.56 -14.93
CA LYS A 133 4.84 -10.98 -15.06
C LYS A 133 5.78 -11.41 -13.94
N GLU A 134 6.69 -10.54 -13.51
CA GLU A 134 7.58 -10.81 -12.38
C GLU A 134 6.82 -10.90 -11.06
N LEU A 135 5.89 -9.95 -10.80
CA LEU A 135 5.00 -9.97 -9.64
C LEU A 135 4.21 -11.27 -9.57
N ARG A 136 3.63 -11.70 -10.70
CA ARG A 136 2.90 -12.98 -10.81
C ARG A 136 3.78 -14.19 -10.48
N ALA A 137 5.00 -14.19 -10.94
CA ALA A 137 5.93 -15.31 -10.73
C ALA A 137 6.49 -15.37 -9.30
N LYS A 138 6.81 -14.22 -8.69
CA LYS A 138 7.51 -14.16 -7.40
C LYS A 138 6.58 -13.97 -6.19
N LEU A 139 5.41 -13.37 -6.35
CA LEU A 139 4.51 -13.05 -5.26
C LEU A 139 3.22 -13.89 -5.33
N SER A 140 2.39 -13.67 -6.35
CA SER A 140 1.15 -14.43 -6.56
C SER A 140 0.68 -14.37 -8.01
N GLY A 141 0.22 -15.49 -8.58
CA GLY A 141 -0.43 -15.53 -9.89
C GLY A 141 -1.63 -14.60 -10.03
N SER A 142 -2.29 -14.26 -8.90
CA SER A 142 -3.44 -13.34 -8.84
C SER A 142 -3.06 -11.86 -8.71
N CYS A 143 -1.82 -11.48 -9.07
CA CYS A 143 -1.45 -10.07 -9.24
C CYS A 143 -2.05 -9.56 -10.56
N ILE A 144 -2.92 -8.56 -10.48
CA ILE A 144 -3.66 -8.01 -11.63
C ILE A 144 -3.44 -6.49 -11.70
N ARG A 145 -3.30 -5.95 -12.91
CA ARG A 145 -3.20 -4.51 -13.12
C ARG A 145 -4.56 -3.87 -12.93
N PHE A 146 -4.59 -2.84 -12.08
CA PHE A 146 -5.74 -1.99 -11.79
C PHE A 146 -5.46 -0.56 -12.24
N GLY A 147 -6.50 0.30 -12.23
CA GLY A 147 -6.40 1.73 -12.56
C GLY A 147 -6.67 2.06 -14.03
N GLU A 148 -6.68 1.08 -14.91
CA GLU A 148 -6.98 1.26 -16.34
C GLU A 148 -7.95 0.17 -16.79
N ALA A 149 -9.00 0.56 -17.53
CA ALA A 149 -9.93 -0.36 -18.19
C ALA A 149 -10.44 -1.52 -17.30
N GLU A 150 -10.83 -1.21 -16.06
CA GLU A 150 -11.35 -2.20 -15.09
C GLU A 150 -12.67 -2.84 -15.53
N ASP A 151 -13.31 -2.31 -16.59
CA ASP A 151 -14.51 -2.87 -17.22
C ASP A 151 -14.18 -3.75 -18.43
N SER A 152 -12.91 -3.90 -18.80
CA SER A 152 -12.53 -4.70 -19.98
C SER A 152 -12.71 -6.19 -19.73
N GLU A 153 -13.06 -6.93 -20.79
CA GLU A 153 -13.18 -8.39 -20.76
C GLU A 153 -11.89 -9.04 -20.23
N GLU A 154 -10.71 -8.58 -20.69
CA GLU A 154 -9.41 -9.06 -20.22
C GLU A 154 -9.22 -8.87 -18.70
N PHE A 155 -9.67 -7.73 -18.15
CA PHE A 155 -9.59 -7.47 -16.72
C PHE A 155 -10.51 -8.43 -15.94
N LEU A 156 -11.79 -8.53 -16.36
CA LEU A 156 -12.78 -9.38 -15.71
C LEU A 156 -12.39 -10.86 -15.75
N GLU A 157 -11.87 -11.35 -16.88
CA GLU A 157 -11.34 -12.71 -17.00
C GLU A 157 -10.17 -12.97 -16.01
N ASN A 158 -9.23 -12.02 -15.91
CA ASN A 158 -8.12 -12.13 -14.97
C ASN A 158 -8.61 -12.15 -13.51
N VAL A 159 -9.64 -11.36 -13.17
CA VAL A 159 -10.26 -11.38 -11.82
C VAL A 159 -10.97 -12.69 -11.57
N ALA A 160 -11.76 -13.17 -12.53
CA ALA A 160 -12.50 -14.43 -12.44
C ALA A 160 -11.59 -15.63 -12.16
N MET A 161 -10.40 -15.65 -12.74
CA MET A 161 -9.41 -16.71 -12.52
C MET A 161 -8.85 -16.77 -11.08
N ALA A 162 -9.15 -15.80 -10.23
CA ALA A 162 -8.68 -15.80 -8.85
C ALA A 162 -9.39 -16.86 -7.98
N GLU A 163 -10.62 -17.23 -8.32
CA GLU A 163 -11.42 -18.24 -7.60
C GLU A 163 -12.40 -18.94 -8.53
N GLU A 164 -12.54 -20.28 -8.37
CA GLU A 164 -13.39 -21.12 -9.23
C GLU A 164 -14.86 -20.68 -9.23
N GLN A 165 -15.41 -20.34 -8.07
CA GLN A 165 -16.81 -19.89 -7.95
C GLN A 165 -17.04 -18.56 -8.68
N VAL A 166 -16.07 -17.64 -8.65
CA VAL A 166 -16.14 -16.36 -9.35
C VAL A 166 -16.06 -16.59 -10.87
N LEU A 167 -15.22 -17.54 -11.30
CA LEU A 167 -15.13 -17.91 -12.71
C LEU A 167 -16.45 -18.50 -13.24
N GLU A 168 -17.07 -19.40 -12.49
CA GLU A 168 -18.36 -19.98 -12.86
C GLU A 168 -19.43 -18.88 -12.98
N SER A 169 -19.53 -17.99 -11.99
CA SER A 169 -20.47 -16.87 -12.02
C SER A 169 -20.20 -15.89 -13.18
N TYR A 170 -18.93 -15.61 -13.46
CA TYR A 170 -18.56 -14.76 -14.59
C TYR A 170 -18.93 -15.38 -15.95
N LEU A 171 -18.74 -16.69 -16.12
CA LEU A 171 -19.12 -17.40 -17.35
C LEU A 171 -20.64 -17.43 -17.58
N GLU A 172 -21.44 -17.37 -16.50
CA GLU A 172 -22.90 -17.32 -16.59
C GLU A 172 -23.44 -15.88 -16.84
N HIS A 173 -22.85 -14.89 -16.20
CA HIS A 173 -23.40 -13.52 -16.14
C HIS A 173 -22.60 -12.48 -16.94
N GLY A 174 -21.33 -12.76 -17.25
CA GLY A 174 -20.45 -11.84 -17.99
C GLY A 174 -19.97 -10.62 -17.18
N THR A 175 -20.26 -10.57 -15.88
CA THR A 175 -19.90 -9.45 -14.99
C THR A 175 -19.40 -9.95 -13.64
N ILE A 176 -18.63 -9.13 -12.94
CA ILE A 176 -18.20 -9.36 -11.56
C ILE A 176 -18.52 -8.11 -10.76
N ASP A 177 -19.26 -8.25 -9.67
CA ASP A 177 -19.63 -7.13 -8.82
C ASP A 177 -18.43 -6.58 -8.03
N ARG A 178 -18.46 -5.29 -7.72
CA ARG A 178 -17.41 -4.62 -6.95
C ARG A 178 -17.20 -5.27 -5.59
N GLU A 179 -18.27 -5.63 -4.92
CA GLU A 179 -18.28 -6.31 -3.63
C GLU A 179 -17.51 -7.63 -3.68
N GLU A 180 -17.65 -8.36 -4.78
CA GLU A 180 -16.92 -9.61 -4.99
C GLU A 180 -15.42 -9.38 -5.19
N ILE A 181 -15.04 -8.33 -5.92
CA ILE A 181 -13.63 -7.92 -6.07
C ILE A 181 -13.06 -7.51 -4.70
N SER A 182 -13.81 -6.73 -3.91
CA SER A 182 -13.41 -6.31 -2.55
C SER A 182 -13.21 -7.51 -1.63
N ARG A 183 -14.11 -8.49 -1.67
CA ARG A 183 -14.01 -9.76 -0.94
C ARG A 183 -12.73 -10.52 -1.31
N LEU A 184 -12.47 -10.69 -2.60
CA LEU A 184 -11.25 -11.38 -3.09
C LEU A 184 -9.97 -10.69 -2.62
N ILE A 185 -9.94 -9.37 -2.59
CA ILE A 185 -8.81 -8.59 -2.06
C ILE A 185 -8.69 -8.80 -0.55
N GLY A 186 -9.80 -8.67 0.19
CA GLY A 186 -9.85 -8.85 1.64
C GLY A 186 -9.39 -10.24 2.07
N GLU A 187 -9.76 -11.28 1.32
CA GLU A 187 -9.35 -12.67 1.54
C GLU A 187 -7.95 -13.00 1.01
N ARG A 188 -7.26 -12.03 0.40
CA ARG A 188 -5.94 -12.24 -0.20
C ARG A 188 -5.91 -13.25 -1.36
N LYS A 189 -6.99 -13.34 -2.09
CA LYS A 189 -7.12 -14.13 -3.32
C LYS A 189 -6.78 -13.31 -4.56
N LEU A 190 -6.89 -11.97 -4.47
CA LEU A 190 -6.62 -11.01 -5.52
C LEU A 190 -5.70 -9.91 -5.00
N PHE A 191 -4.76 -9.44 -5.81
CA PHE A 191 -3.78 -8.43 -5.45
C PHE A 191 -3.73 -7.32 -6.50
N PRO A 192 -4.38 -6.17 -6.22
CA PRO A 192 -4.36 -5.02 -7.13
C PRO A 192 -2.95 -4.46 -7.30
N CYS A 193 -2.51 -4.27 -8.55
CA CYS A 193 -1.21 -3.72 -8.90
C CYS A 193 -1.39 -2.41 -9.67
N TYR A 194 -0.93 -1.32 -9.07
CA TYR A 194 -0.88 0.02 -9.67
C TYR A 194 0.54 0.35 -10.09
N PHE A 195 0.68 1.08 -11.18
CA PHE A 195 1.97 1.46 -11.76
C PHE A 195 2.05 2.97 -11.88
N GLY A 196 3.14 3.58 -11.40
CA GLY A 196 3.24 5.02 -11.43
C GLY A 196 4.58 5.59 -10.99
N SER A 197 4.58 6.89 -10.74
CA SER A 197 5.69 7.64 -10.17
C SER A 197 5.18 8.56 -9.08
N ALA A 198 5.42 8.19 -7.83
CA ALA A 198 5.00 8.97 -6.67
C ALA A 198 5.61 10.39 -6.67
N LEU A 199 6.82 10.54 -7.21
CA LEU A 199 7.48 11.84 -7.34
C LEU A 199 6.75 12.77 -8.32
N LYS A 200 6.10 12.20 -9.34
CA LYS A 200 5.33 12.92 -10.37
C LYS A 200 3.82 12.85 -10.14
N ASN A 201 3.36 12.28 -9.05
CA ASN A 201 1.95 12.01 -8.73
C ASN A 201 1.23 11.12 -9.75
N ALA A 202 1.94 10.47 -10.67
CA ALA A 202 1.36 9.61 -11.67
C ALA A 202 0.96 8.25 -11.07
N GLY A 203 -0.25 7.77 -11.35
CA GLY A 203 -0.79 6.50 -10.86
C GLY A 203 -1.22 6.50 -9.37
N VAL A 204 -1.04 7.63 -8.66
CA VAL A 204 -1.37 7.72 -7.23
C VAL A 204 -2.86 8.04 -7.01
N GLU A 205 -3.48 8.82 -7.90
CA GLU A 205 -4.93 9.05 -7.88
C GLU A 205 -5.69 7.75 -8.15
N GLU A 206 -5.21 6.94 -9.09
CA GLU A 206 -5.76 5.62 -9.39
C GLU A 206 -5.65 4.68 -8.20
N LEU A 207 -4.51 4.70 -7.48
CA LEU A 207 -4.34 3.94 -6.24
C LEU A 207 -5.33 4.41 -5.16
N LEU A 208 -5.46 5.72 -4.93
CA LEU A 208 -6.39 6.29 -3.96
C LEU A 208 -7.84 5.90 -4.30
N GLY A 209 -8.24 6.05 -5.56
CA GLY A 209 -9.55 5.62 -6.03
C GLY A 209 -9.79 4.12 -5.90
N GLY A 210 -8.74 3.30 -6.06
CA GLY A 210 -8.81 1.86 -5.84
C GLY A 210 -8.94 1.51 -4.35
N LEU A 211 -8.25 2.21 -3.46
CA LEU A 211 -8.45 2.06 -2.01
C LEU A 211 -9.89 2.41 -1.62
N GLU A 212 -10.43 3.54 -2.12
CA GLU A 212 -11.80 3.95 -1.84
C GLU A 212 -12.83 2.92 -2.33
N ARG A 213 -12.63 2.36 -3.52
CA ARG A 213 -13.56 1.41 -4.14
C ARG A 213 -13.53 0.01 -3.56
N TYR A 214 -12.36 -0.48 -3.14
CA TYR A 214 -12.13 -1.90 -2.87
C TYR A 214 -11.69 -2.21 -1.44
N THR A 215 -11.62 -1.21 -0.55
CA THR A 215 -11.43 -1.49 0.87
C THR A 215 -12.79 -1.55 1.58
N GLU A 216 -12.89 -2.46 2.51
CA GLU A 216 -14.06 -2.63 3.36
C GLU A 216 -13.77 -2.14 4.77
N GLU A 217 -14.71 -1.43 5.37
CA GLU A 217 -14.63 -1.02 6.75
C GLU A 217 -14.87 -2.22 7.67
N LYS A 218 -13.99 -2.41 8.63
CA LYS A 218 -14.19 -3.44 9.64
C LYS A 218 -15.29 -3.06 10.60
N THR A 219 -16.21 -3.97 10.82
CA THR A 219 -17.19 -3.84 11.88
C THR A 219 -16.59 -4.26 13.22
N TYR A 220 -16.76 -3.41 14.22
CA TYR A 220 -16.31 -3.68 15.58
C TYR A 220 -17.51 -3.84 16.51
N PRO A 221 -17.38 -4.64 17.60
CA PRO A 221 -18.43 -4.73 18.60
C PRO A 221 -18.59 -3.40 19.36
N ASP A 222 -19.78 -3.15 19.89
CA ASP A 222 -20.10 -1.91 20.66
C ASP A 222 -19.29 -1.75 21.95
N VAL A 223 -18.60 -2.79 22.39
CA VAL A 223 -17.75 -2.75 23.58
C VAL A 223 -16.38 -2.18 23.20
N PHE A 224 -15.95 -1.14 23.92
CA PHE A 224 -14.65 -0.54 23.73
C PHE A 224 -13.52 -1.57 23.88
N GLY A 225 -12.65 -1.62 22.89
CA GLY A 225 -11.42 -2.41 22.89
C GLY A 225 -10.34 -1.68 22.12
N ALA A 226 -9.11 -1.74 22.60
CA ALA A 226 -7.99 -1.08 21.92
C ALA A 226 -6.72 -1.91 22.03
N LYS A 227 -5.84 -1.79 21.01
CA LYS A 227 -4.55 -2.45 20.97
C LYS A 227 -3.44 -1.41 20.89
N VAL A 228 -2.61 -1.33 21.92
CA VAL A 228 -1.43 -0.46 21.93
C VAL A 228 -0.38 -1.02 20.96
N TYR A 229 0.03 -0.23 19.98
CA TYR A 229 1.08 -0.63 19.03
C TYR A 229 2.35 0.23 19.15
N LYS A 230 2.25 1.47 19.70
CA LYS A 230 3.38 2.37 19.86
C LYS A 230 3.27 3.20 21.13
N ILE A 231 4.41 3.43 21.77
CA ILE A 231 4.57 4.39 22.88
C ILE A 231 5.66 5.37 22.48
N ALA A 232 5.37 6.66 22.57
CA ALA A 232 6.32 7.74 22.30
C ALA A 232 6.26 8.79 23.41
N ARG A 233 7.06 9.85 23.27
CA ARG A 233 6.98 11.05 24.10
C ARG A 233 6.79 12.27 23.22
N ASP A 234 6.01 13.22 23.69
CA ASP A 234 5.89 14.52 23.06
C ASP A 234 7.16 15.39 23.31
N PRO A 235 7.30 16.56 22.67
CA PRO A 235 8.40 17.48 22.92
C PRO A 235 8.52 17.94 24.38
N GLN A 236 7.43 17.89 25.14
CA GLN A 236 7.37 18.24 26.56
C GLN A 236 7.73 17.08 27.48
N GLY A 237 7.97 15.88 26.93
CA GLY A 237 8.34 14.66 27.65
C GLY A 237 7.15 13.82 28.14
N ASN A 238 5.90 14.22 27.87
CA ASN A 238 4.72 13.45 28.23
C ASN A 238 4.63 12.16 27.41
N ARG A 239 4.11 11.11 28.03
CA ARG A 239 3.91 9.82 27.38
C ARG A 239 2.73 9.88 26.40
N LEU A 240 2.97 9.54 25.15
CA LEU A 240 1.96 9.31 24.14
C LEU A 240 1.78 7.80 23.92
N THR A 241 0.54 7.33 23.94
CA THR A 241 0.18 5.94 23.69
C THR A 241 -0.69 5.89 22.43
N TYR A 242 -0.22 5.19 21.42
CA TYR A 242 -0.94 5.00 20.15
C TYR A 242 -1.72 3.68 20.23
N LEU A 243 -3.02 3.76 19.95
CA LEU A 243 -3.99 2.67 20.00
C LEU A 243 -4.45 2.32 18.57
#